data_8780f50a670585ea2ecff717b867cb51
#
_entry.id   8780f50a670585ea2ecff717b867cb51
#
_cell.length_a   1.000
_cell.length_b   1.000
_cell.length_c   1.000
_cell.angle_alpha   90.00
_cell.angle_beta   90.00
_cell.angle_gamma   90.00
#
_symmetry.space_group_name_H-M   'P 1'
#
loop_
_entity.id
_entity.type
_entity.pdbx_description
1 polymer ?
#
loop_
_entity_poly.entity_id
_entity_poly.type
_entity_poly.pdbx_seq_one_letter_code
_entity_poly.pdbx_strand_id
1 'polypeptide(L)'
;MSNPFQLLGLPLTFNVDDAALRRAYLAKVAAVHPDLASADDSQGASAELNHARELLANPEARANALLSLLGGPTKEADKSLPPAFLMEIMETREAIETALASGDPAERARWLEWGEKERQSYITQAREMFGALGAAPSIASLNQVRTTLNAWRYIERLIEQLDPAYDPAKADFNR
;
A
#
# COMPACT_ATOMS: atom_id res chain seq x y z
N MET A 1 -15.34 2.84 -8.58
CA MET A 1 -14.91 2.80 -7.15
C MET A 1 -15.02 4.21 -6.59
N SER A 2 -15.59 4.37 -5.40
CA SER A 2 -15.63 5.68 -4.74
C SER A 2 -14.21 6.14 -4.37
N ASN A 3 -13.95 7.44 -4.45
CA ASN A 3 -12.64 8.01 -4.07
C ASN A 3 -12.47 7.96 -2.54
N PRO A 4 -11.55 7.16 -1.98
CA PRO A 4 -11.41 6.98 -0.53
C PRO A 4 -10.99 8.27 0.19
N PHE A 5 -10.22 9.14 -0.45
CA PHE A 5 -9.85 10.45 0.10
C PHE A 5 -11.08 11.35 0.23
N GLN A 6 -11.90 11.42 -0.83
CA GLN A 6 -13.12 12.20 -0.83
C GLN A 6 -14.15 11.65 0.17
N LEU A 7 -14.29 10.33 0.26
CA LEU A 7 -15.21 9.67 1.19
C LEU A 7 -14.91 10.04 2.64
N LEU A 8 -13.62 10.08 3.01
CA LEU A 8 -13.20 10.49 4.36
C LEU A 8 -12.98 12.00 4.50
N GLY A 9 -13.13 12.80 3.42
CA GLY A 9 -12.91 14.24 3.47
C GLY A 9 -11.44 14.63 3.67
N LEU A 10 -10.52 13.79 3.18
CA LEU A 10 -9.08 14.02 3.25
C LEU A 10 -8.55 14.62 1.94
N PRO A 11 -7.46 15.39 1.99
CA PRO A 11 -6.81 15.90 0.80
C PRO A 11 -6.23 14.76 -0.04
N LEU A 12 -6.21 14.95 -1.37
CA LEU A 12 -5.65 14.00 -2.32
C LEU A 12 -4.12 14.09 -2.29
N THR A 13 -3.50 13.42 -1.32
CA THR A 13 -2.05 13.43 -1.11
C THR A 13 -1.56 12.10 -0.57
N PHE A 14 -0.30 11.75 -0.88
CA PHE A 14 0.34 10.59 -0.27
C PHE A 14 0.62 10.80 1.23
N ASN A 15 0.92 12.04 1.65
CA ASN A 15 1.20 12.38 3.05
C ASN A 15 -0.10 12.53 3.84
N VAL A 16 -0.66 11.40 4.25
CA VAL A 16 -1.80 11.36 5.17
C VAL A 16 -1.29 11.11 6.58
N ASP A 17 -1.60 12.05 7.49
CA ASP A 17 -1.33 11.89 8.92
C ASP A 17 -2.31 10.87 9.53
N ASP A 18 -1.79 9.88 10.25
CA ASP A 18 -2.59 8.80 10.85
C ASP A 18 -3.62 9.32 11.86
N ALA A 19 -3.29 10.36 12.62
CA ALA A 19 -4.22 10.98 13.55
C ALA A 19 -5.35 11.73 12.81
N ALA A 20 -5.03 12.39 11.69
CA ALA A 20 -6.02 13.02 10.83
C ALA A 20 -6.92 11.98 10.15
N LEU A 21 -6.36 10.88 9.64
CA LEU A 21 -7.13 9.76 9.08
C LEU A 21 -8.11 9.18 10.11
N ARG A 22 -7.62 8.93 11.33
CA ARG A 22 -8.45 8.40 12.41
C ARG A 22 -9.58 9.36 12.78
N ARG A 23 -9.29 10.66 12.93
CA ARG A 23 -10.33 11.68 13.23
C ARG A 23 -11.37 11.78 12.13
N ALA A 24 -10.94 11.81 10.87
CA ALA A 24 -11.83 11.87 9.72
C ALA A 24 -12.77 10.65 9.65
N TYR A 25 -12.23 9.46 9.84
CA TYR A 25 -13.00 8.21 9.89
C TYR A 25 -14.05 8.24 11.02
N LEU A 26 -13.65 8.56 12.25
CA LEU A 26 -14.59 8.61 13.40
C LEU A 26 -15.71 9.63 13.21
N ALA A 27 -15.40 10.80 12.64
CA ALA A 27 -16.41 11.81 12.32
C ALA A 27 -17.42 11.31 11.28
N LYS A 28 -16.96 10.58 10.24
CA LYS A 28 -17.84 10.01 9.21
C LYS A 28 -18.70 8.87 9.75
N VAL A 29 -18.14 7.96 10.56
CA VAL A 29 -18.89 6.87 11.20
C VAL A 29 -19.98 7.43 12.14
N ALA A 30 -19.67 8.45 12.92
CA ALA A 30 -20.65 9.08 13.80
C ALA A 30 -21.84 9.72 13.03
N ALA A 31 -21.58 10.19 11.80
CA ALA A 31 -22.62 10.78 10.95
C ALA A 31 -23.52 9.72 10.24
N VAL A 32 -23.09 8.47 10.19
CA VAL A 32 -23.82 7.35 9.54
C VAL A 32 -24.58 6.51 10.59
N HIS A 33 -24.83 7.03 11.78
CA HIS A 33 -25.48 6.28 12.86
C HIS A 33 -26.87 5.75 12.44
N PRO A 34 -27.24 4.49 12.83
CA PRO A 34 -28.48 3.83 12.43
C PRO A 34 -29.79 4.57 12.79
N ASP A 35 -29.75 5.53 13.69
CA ASP A 35 -30.90 6.35 14.04
C ASP A 35 -31.31 7.35 12.95
N LEU A 36 -30.49 7.53 11.91
CA LEU A 36 -30.67 8.53 10.85
C LEU A 36 -30.86 7.93 9.44
N ALA A 37 -30.67 6.61 9.25
CA ALA A 37 -30.81 5.91 7.97
C ALA A 37 -31.44 4.54 8.16
N SER A 38 -31.96 3.93 7.05
CA SER A 38 -32.41 2.55 7.08
C SER A 38 -31.23 1.60 7.41
N ALA A 39 -31.50 0.49 8.09
CA ALA A 39 -30.46 -0.44 8.57
C ALA A 39 -29.53 -0.96 7.44
N ASP A 40 -30.08 -1.18 6.24
CA ASP A 40 -29.32 -1.66 5.08
C ASP A 40 -28.39 -0.56 4.49
N ASP A 41 -28.88 0.68 4.39
CA ASP A 41 -28.06 1.80 3.89
C ASP A 41 -26.92 2.13 4.85
N SER A 42 -27.11 2.00 6.15
CA SER A 42 -26.08 2.27 7.16
C SER A 42 -24.98 1.20 7.20
N GLN A 43 -25.31 -0.07 6.92
CA GLN A 43 -24.32 -1.16 6.82
C GLN A 43 -23.41 -1.00 5.60
N GLY A 44 -23.97 -0.68 4.45
CA GLY A 44 -23.20 -0.43 3.22
C GLY A 44 -22.25 0.76 3.38
N ALA A 45 -22.74 1.88 3.88
CA ALA A 45 -21.93 3.07 4.12
C ALA A 45 -20.81 2.82 5.15
N SER A 46 -21.08 2.07 6.22
CA SER A 46 -20.08 1.71 7.21
C SER A 46 -18.98 0.81 6.63
N ALA A 47 -19.33 -0.15 5.78
CA ALA A 47 -18.37 -1.03 5.10
C ALA A 47 -17.47 -0.22 4.14
N GLU A 48 -18.02 0.73 3.39
CA GLU A 48 -17.23 1.61 2.52
C GLU A 48 -16.26 2.49 3.32
N LEU A 49 -16.70 3.05 4.45
CA LEU A 49 -15.84 3.86 5.33
C LEU A 49 -14.69 3.03 5.93
N ASN A 50 -14.97 1.79 6.36
CA ASN A 50 -13.95 0.86 6.86
C ASN A 50 -12.92 0.55 5.78
N HIS A 51 -13.38 0.18 4.59
CA HIS A 51 -12.50 -0.11 3.45
C HIS A 51 -11.64 1.11 3.08
N ALA A 52 -12.23 2.30 3.00
CA ALA A 52 -11.48 3.52 2.72
C ALA A 52 -10.42 3.81 3.77
N ARG A 53 -10.73 3.61 5.06
CA ARG A 53 -9.77 3.76 6.15
C ARG A 53 -8.62 2.76 6.05
N GLU A 54 -8.91 1.47 5.83
CA GLU A 54 -7.90 0.43 5.69
C GLU A 54 -6.98 0.69 4.51
N LEU A 55 -7.55 1.06 3.36
CA LEU A 55 -6.81 1.39 2.17
C LEU A 55 -5.87 2.60 2.39
N LEU A 56 -6.37 3.66 3.04
CA LEU A 56 -5.55 4.85 3.30
C LEU A 56 -4.57 4.68 4.47
N ALA A 57 -4.82 3.75 5.39
CA ALA A 57 -3.87 3.42 6.46
C ALA A 57 -2.65 2.65 5.95
N ASN A 58 -2.81 1.83 4.91
CA ASN A 58 -1.71 1.11 4.29
C ASN A 58 -0.98 2.01 3.28
N PRO A 59 0.32 2.32 3.46
CA PRO A 59 1.04 3.23 2.57
C PRO A 59 1.12 2.74 1.11
N GLU A 60 1.33 1.44 0.86
CA GLU A 60 1.37 0.89 -0.49
C GLU A 60 0.01 0.98 -1.18
N ALA A 61 -1.07 0.58 -0.49
CA ALA A 61 -2.43 0.67 -1.01
C ALA A 61 -2.83 2.13 -1.29
N ARG A 62 -2.50 3.04 -0.38
CA ARG A 62 -2.70 4.49 -0.54
C ARG A 62 -1.98 5.04 -1.77
N ALA A 63 -0.71 4.64 -1.99
CA ALA A 63 0.06 5.05 -3.16
C ALA A 63 -0.59 4.57 -4.47
N ASN A 64 -1.03 3.32 -4.52
CA ASN A 64 -1.72 2.74 -5.67
C ASN A 64 -3.05 3.46 -5.95
N ALA A 65 -3.85 3.75 -4.93
CA ALA A 65 -5.11 4.49 -5.06
C ALA A 65 -4.87 5.92 -5.57
N LEU A 66 -3.86 6.60 -5.01
CA LEU A 66 -3.50 7.95 -5.43
C LEU A 66 -3.03 7.98 -6.89
N LEU A 67 -2.15 7.05 -7.29
CA LEU A 67 -1.68 6.94 -8.68
C LEU A 67 -2.84 6.74 -9.65
N SER A 68 -3.78 5.84 -9.32
CA SER A 68 -4.98 5.60 -10.12
C SER A 68 -5.86 6.84 -10.26
N LEU A 69 -6.07 7.58 -9.17
CA LEU A 69 -6.86 8.82 -9.16
C LEU A 69 -6.20 9.94 -9.97
N LEU A 70 -4.87 9.93 -10.10
CA LEU A 70 -4.11 10.86 -10.95
C LEU A 70 -4.04 10.42 -12.41
N GLY A 71 -4.69 9.32 -12.79
CA GLY A 71 -4.71 8.79 -14.16
C GLY A 71 -3.47 7.98 -14.54
N GLY A 72 -2.68 7.55 -13.57
CA GLY A 72 -1.55 6.67 -13.81
C GLY A 72 -1.96 5.23 -14.15
N PRO A 73 -1.04 4.42 -14.70
CA PRO A 73 -1.34 3.04 -15.10
C PRO A 73 -1.60 2.15 -13.90
N THR A 74 -2.47 1.15 -14.10
CA THR A 74 -2.70 0.10 -13.10
C THR A 74 -1.55 -0.91 -13.10
N LYS A 75 -1.43 -1.71 -12.03
CA LYS A 75 -0.44 -2.79 -11.94
C LYS A 75 -0.62 -3.89 -12.99
N GLU A 76 -1.82 -4.03 -13.54
CA GLU A 76 -2.12 -4.97 -14.64
C GLU A 76 -1.66 -4.41 -15.99
N ALA A 77 -1.80 -3.10 -16.19
CA ALA A 77 -1.45 -2.43 -17.43
C ALA A 77 0.06 -2.20 -17.59
N ASP A 78 0.78 -1.99 -16.49
CA ASP A 78 2.22 -1.76 -16.49
C ASP A 78 2.90 -2.54 -15.35
N LYS A 79 3.74 -3.51 -15.73
CA LYS A 79 4.52 -4.38 -14.85
C LYS A 79 6.01 -4.05 -14.87
N SER A 80 6.40 -2.90 -15.41
CA SER A 80 7.79 -2.47 -15.50
C SER A 80 8.44 -2.42 -14.12
N LEU A 81 9.70 -2.82 -14.08
CA LEU A 81 10.54 -2.79 -12.88
C LEU A 81 11.79 -1.92 -13.13
N PRO A 82 12.41 -1.38 -12.09
CA PRO A 82 13.68 -0.69 -12.24
C PRO A 82 14.75 -1.62 -12.86
N PRO A 83 15.71 -1.08 -13.62
CA PRO A 83 16.82 -1.86 -14.15
C PRO A 83 17.57 -2.61 -13.02
N ALA A 84 17.99 -3.83 -13.29
CA ALA A 84 18.68 -4.74 -12.35
C ALA A 84 17.84 -5.23 -11.14
N PHE A 85 16.72 -4.61 -10.81
CA PHE A 85 15.90 -4.95 -9.65
C PHE A 85 15.52 -6.43 -9.59
N LEU A 86 15.18 -7.03 -10.73
CA LEU A 86 14.76 -8.44 -10.76
C LEU A 86 15.88 -9.38 -10.28
N MET A 87 17.13 -9.10 -10.65
CA MET A 87 18.28 -9.89 -10.22
C MET A 87 18.51 -9.74 -8.71
N GLU A 88 18.52 -8.50 -8.22
CA GLU A 88 18.72 -8.19 -6.80
C GLU A 88 17.64 -8.82 -5.93
N ILE A 89 16.38 -8.76 -6.35
CA ILE A 89 15.27 -9.31 -5.57
C ILE A 89 15.25 -10.84 -5.56
N MET A 90 15.74 -11.49 -6.64
CA MET A 90 15.89 -12.95 -6.67
C MET A 90 16.98 -13.43 -5.70
N GLU A 91 18.13 -12.75 -5.66
CA GLU A 91 19.21 -13.05 -4.69
C GLU A 91 18.73 -12.85 -3.25
N THR A 92 18.03 -11.75 -3.00
CA THR A 92 17.44 -11.45 -1.69
C THR A 92 16.43 -12.53 -1.27
N ARG A 93 15.58 -12.95 -2.18
CA ARG A 93 14.60 -14.02 -1.94
C ARG A 93 15.28 -15.34 -1.56
N GLU A 94 16.30 -15.76 -2.30
CA GLU A 94 17.06 -16.97 -2.02
C GLU A 94 17.72 -16.92 -0.63
N ALA A 95 18.28 -15.77 -0.27
CA ALA A 95 18.86 -15.56 1.05
C ALA A 95 17.80 -15.63 2.18
N ILE A 96 16.62 -15.06 1.98
CA ILE A 96 15.49 -15.15 2.93
C ILE A 96 15.01 -16.60 3.04
N GLU A 97 14.81 -17.32 1.94
CA GLU A 97 14.39 -18.71 1.94
C GLU A 97 15.40 -19.60 2.70
N THR A 98 16.68 -19.35 2.52
CA THR A 98 17.76 -20.04 3.25
C THR A 98 17.69 -19.76 4.76
N ALA A 99 17.51 -18.49 5.14
CA ALA A 99 17.37 -18.08 6.53
C ALA A 99 16.13 -18.69 7.20
N LEU A 100 15.00 -18.74 6.49
CA LEU A 100 13.78 -19.37 6.99
C LEU A 100 13.95 -20.88 7.14
N ALA A 101 14.65 -21.55 6.22
CA ALA A 101 14.92 -23.00 6.30
C ALA A 101 15.86 -23.36 7.45
N SER A 102 16.74 -22.45 7.87
CA SER A 102 17.62 -22.68 9.05
C SER A 102 16.85 -22.79 10.37
N GLY A 103 15.65 -22.19 10.44
CA GLY A 103 14.85 -22.10 11.65
C GLY A 103 15.44 -21.19 12.73
N ASP A 104 16.51 -20.44 12.43
CA ASP A 104 17.14 -19.53 13.39
C ASP A 104 16.30 -18.24 13.57
N PRO A 105 15.79 -17.99 14.79
CA PRO A 105 15.01 -16.78 15.07
C PRO A 105 15.82 -15.49 14.88
N ALA A 106 17.14 -15.51 15.08
CA ALA A 106 17.99 -14.35 14.91
C ALA A 106 18.12 -13.94 13.43
N GLU A 107 18.26 -14.92 12.54
CA GLU A 107 18.25 -14.70 11.09
C GLU A 107 16.92 -14.12 10.63
N ARG A 108 15.80 -14.69 11.10
CA ARG A 108 14.46 -14.12 10.79
C ARG A 108 14.32 -12.69 11.28
N ALA A 109 14.73 -12.37 12.50
CA ALA A 109 14.66 -11.02 13.06
C ALA A 109 15.48 -10.03 12.22
N ARG A 110 16.67 -10.42 11.77
CA ARG A 110 17.52 -9.61 10.89
C ARG A 110 16.85 -9.30 9.55
N TRP A 111 16.17 -10.29 8.95
CA TRP A 111 15.43 -10.07 7.70
C TRP A 111 14.17 -9.22 7.89
N LEU A 112 13.50 -9.31 9.04
CA LEU A 112 12.39 -8.41 9.37
C LEU A 112 12.87 -6.96 9.52
N GLU A 113 14.02 -6.73 10.15
CA GLU A 113 14.62 -5.39 10.25
C GLU A 113 15.00 -4.85 8.87
N TRP A 114 15.62 -5.69 8.02
CA TRP A 114 15.89 -5.34 6.62
C TRP A 114 14.60 -4.95 5.89
N GLY A 115 13.56 -5.77 6.00
CA GLY A 115 12.28 -5.52 5.33
C GLY A 115 11.63 -4.22 5.77
N GLU A 116 11.65 -3.90 7.06
CA GLU A 116 11.12 -2.62 7.56
C GLU A 116 11.93 -1.43 7.04
N LYS A 117 13.24 -1.56 6.96
CA LYS A 117 14.10 -0.52 6.38
C LYS A 117 13.80 -0.29 4.90
N GLU A 118 13.64 -1.36 4.12
CA GLU A 118 13.25 -1.25 2.71
C GLU A 118 11.87 -0.61 2.56
N ARG A 119 10.89 -1.03 3.35
CA ARG A 119 9.56 -0.42 3.37
C ARG A 119 9.63 1.09 3.61
N GLN A 120 10.39 1.54 4.60
CA GLN A 120 10.56 2.95 4.90
C GLN A 120 11.27 3.71 3.75
N SER A 121 12.21 3.07 3.06
CA SER A 121 12.83 3.61 1.86
C SER A 121 11.80 3.86 0.76
N TYR A 122 10.94 2.87 0.46
CA TYR A 122 9.87 3.04 -0.54
C TYR A 122 8.81 4.06 -0.13
N ILE A 123 8.45 4.14 1.14
CA ILE A 123 7.54 5.20 1.65
C ILE A 123 8.15 6.59 1.41
N THR A 124 9.44 6.74 1.65
CA THR A 124 10.16 8.00 1.43
C THR A 124 10.21 8.34 -0.06
N GLN A 125 10.58 7.39 -0.92
CA GLN A 125 10.59 7.57 -2.37
C GLN A 125 9.19 7.95 -2.91
N ALA A 126 8.16 7.24 -2.48
CA ALA A 126 6.78 7.55 -2.89
C ALA A 126 6.37 8.97 -2.45
N ARG A 127 6.72 9.37 -1.21
CA ARG A 127 6.47 10.74 -0.72
C ARG A 127 7.12 11.79 -1.60
N GLU A 128 8.39 11.60 -1.96
CA GLU A 128 9.14 12.53 -2.82
C GLU A 128 8.55 12.57 -4.23
N MET A 129 8.28 11.40 -4.82
CA MET A 129 7.72 11.31 -6.17
C MET A 129 6.35 11.98 -6.27
N PHE A 130 5.41 11.65 -5.37
CA PHE A 130 4.08 12.28 -5.35
C PHE A 130 4.16 13.76 -5.01
N GLY A 131 5.10 14.18 -4.16
CA GLY A 131 5.35 15.58 -3.83
C GLY A 131 5.90 16.39 -5.01
N ALA A 132 6.65 15.76 -5.91
CA ALA A 132 7.18 16.38 -7.12
C ALA A 132 6.18 16.43 -8.28
N LEU A 133 5.07 15.69 -8.21
CA LEU A 133 4.00 15.75 -9.21
C LEU A 133 3.31 17.11 -9.12
N GLY A 134 3.31 17.86 -10.21
CA GLY A 134 2.54 19.10 -10.32
C GLY A 134 1.03 18.86 -10.43
N ALA A 135 0.27 19.94 -10.59
CA ALA A 135 -1.20 19.87 -10.75
C ALA A 135 -1.65 19.06 -11.98
N ALA A 136 -0.81 18.96 -13.01
CA ALA A 136 -1.05 18.16 -14.22
C ALA A 136 0.19 17.27 -14.47
N PRO A 137 0.31 16.11 -13.81
CA PRO A 137 1.45 15.24 -13.98
C PRO A 137 1.54 14.67 -15.40
N SER A 138 2.76 14.53 -15.92
CA SER A 138 2.99 13.89 -17.21
C SER A 138 2.79 12.37 -17.11
N ILE A 139 2.43 11.75 -18.24
CA ILE A 139 2.35 10.27 -18.32
C ILE A 139 3.69 9.63 -17.92
N ALA A 140 4.81 10.23 -18.33
CA ALA A 140 6.14 9.72 -17.99
C ALA A 140 6.40 9.70 -16.48
N SER A 141 6.04 10.76 -15.74
CA SER A 141 6.17 10.80 -14.28
C SER A 141 5.23 9.81 -13.60
N LEU A 142 4.01 9.62 -14.08
CA LEU A 142 3.09 8.62 -13.54
C LEU A 142 3.57 7.18 -13.80
N ASN A 143 4.16 6.90 -14.97
CA ASN A 143 4.79 5.61 -15.27
C ASN A 143 5.99 5.33 -14.35
N GLN A 144 6.79 6.36 -14.05
CA GLN A 144 7.91 6.22 -13.12
C GLN A 144 7.43 5.88 -11.69
N VAL A 145 6.35 6.52 -11.23
CA VAL A 145 5.71 6.12 -9.97
C VAL A 145 5.25 4.68 -10.04
N ARG A 146 4.59 4.25 -11.12
CA ARG A 146 4.14 2.85 -11.29
C ARG A 146 5.29 1.86 -11.18
N THR A 147 6.41 2.10 -11.86
CA THR A 147 7.61 1.26 -11.81
C THR A 147 8.12 1.10 -10.36
N THR A 148 8.19 2.19 -9.61
CA THR A 148 8.59 2.16 -8.19
C THR A 148 7.61 1.39 -7.33
N LEU A 149 6.30 1.57 -7.52
CA LEU A 149 5.28 0.82 -6.77
C LEU A 149 5.28 -0.68 -7.11
N ASN A 150 5.60 -1.04 -8.35
CA ASN A 150 5.77 -2.44 -8.73
C ASN A 150 6.94 -3.08 -7.96
N ALA A 151 8.08 -2.41 -7.88
CA ALA A 151 9.23 -2.87 -7.10
C ALA A 151 8.89 -2.97 -5.60
N TRP A 152 8.22 -1.95 -5.04
CA TRP A 152 7.79 -1.96 -3.65
C TRP A 152 6.92 -3.17 -3.32
N ARG A 153 5.99 -3.58 -4.19
CA ARG A 153 5.16 -4.77 -3.98
C ARG A 153 5.98 -6.06 -3.86
N TYR A 154 7.12 -6.18 -4.55
CA TYR A 154 8.02 -7.33 -4.36
C TYR A 154 8.63 -7.34 -2.95
N ILE A 155 9.04 -6.20 -2.44
CA ILE A 155 9.56 -6.06 -1.06
C ILE A 155 8.48 -6.45 -0.04
N GLU A 156 7.25 -5.93 -0.17
CA GLU A 156 6.16 -6.29 0.73
C GLU A 156 5.88 -7.79 0.74
N ARG A 157 5.94 -8.45 -0.42
CA ARG A 157 5.78 -9.91 -0.50
C ARG A 157 6.89 -10.68 0.21
N LEU A 158 8.13 -10.21 0.17
CA LEU A 158 9.21 -10.82 0.93
C LEU A 158 9.01 -10.63 2.45
N ILE A 159 8.52 -9.47 2.86
CA ILE A 159 8.18 -9.20 4.27
C ILE A 159 7.02 -10.11 4.73
N GLU A 160 5.97 -10.26 3.90
CA GLU A 160 4.86 -11.17 4.19
C GLU A 160 5.35 -12.62 4.42
N GLN A 161 6.33 -13.10 3.65
CA GLN A 161 6.90 -14.46 3.81
C GLN A 161 7.68 -14.64 5.12
N LEU A 162 8.12 -13.56 5.75
CA LEU A 162 8.80 -13.59 7.04
C LEU A 162 7.82 -13.74 8.21
N ASP A 163 6.51 -13.57 8.00
CA ASP A 163 5.50 -13.80 9.02
C ASP A 163 5.40 -15.31 9.32
N PRO A 164 5.52 -15.78 10.59
CA PRO A 164 5.32 -17.17 10.94
C PRO A 164 3.95 -17.74 10.56
N ALA A 165 2.94 -16.89 10.43
CA ALA A 165 1.59 -17.27 10.02
C ALA A 165 1.38 -17.24 8.49
N TYR A 166 2.42 -16.92 7.72
CA TYR A 166 2.32 -16.86 6.27
C TYR A 166 2.01 -18.24 5.67
N ASP A 167 0.93 -18.29 4.90
CA ASP A 167 0.51 -19.49 4.16
C ASP A 167 0.58 -19.21 2.66
N PRO A 168 1.55 -19.80 1.93
CA PRO A 168 1.69 -19.59 0.49
C PRO A 168 0.44 -19.97 -0.32
N ALA A 169 -0.36 -20.92 0.18
CA ALA A 169 -1.59 -21.36 -0.48
C ALA A 169 -2.72 -20.32 -0.39
N LYS A 170 -2.63 -19.41 0.59
CA LYS A 170 -3.59 -18.30 0.79
C LYS A 170 -3.04 -16.96 0.29
N ALA A 171 -1.80 -16.94 -0.19
CA ALA A 171 -1.19 -15.72 -0.69
C ALA A 171 -1.92 -15.23 -1.93
N ASP A 172 -2.55 -14.07 -1.84
CA ASP A 172 -3.17 -13.40 -2.98
C ASP A 172 -2.10 -12.71 -3.83
N PHE A 173 -1.66 -13.38 -4.88
CA PHE A 173 -0.66 -12.85 -5.81
C PHE A 173 -1.18 -11.67 -6.66
N ASN A 174 -2.46 -11.31 -6.53
CA ASN A 174 -3.11 -10.23 -7.28
C ASN A 174 -3.47 -9.00 -6.44
N ARG A 175 -3.21 -9.04 -5.14
CA ARG A 175 -3.36 -7.85 -4.28
C ARG A 175 -2.30 -6.82 -4.52
#